data_7aacc9ca26c0cb480dcac382e595488c
#
_entry.id   7aacc9ca26c0cb480dcac382e595488c
#
_cell.length_a   1.000
_cell.length_b   1.000
_cell.length_c   1.000
_cell.angle_alpha   90.00
_cell.angle_beta   90.00
_cell.angle_gamma   90.00
#
_symmetry.space_group_name_H-M   'P 1'
#
loop_
_entity.id
_entity.type
_entity.pdbx_description
1 polymer ?
#
loop_
_entity_poly.entity_id
_entity_poly.type
_entity_poly.pdbx_seq_one_letter_code
_entity_poly.pdbx_strand_id
1 'polypeptide(L)'
;GYVIISGIPGIGKTTLARMLVNYLLAEGYEELVNLYSIDDAAQKFVKERKQIYFFDDFLGSNTLNVNEHSFDKKLLAFIEMVRRHDNKLFILSTREYILNDALNKYESLVLKNIGLSKCVLDISQYSESIRAEILYNHLSLANLPVDYIKQILFKKGYLQIVKHKNYSPRIIEAFLNKQSHLKVSPQKYMKEFVEAFDRPYAVWEG
;
A
#
# COMPACT_ATOMS: atom_id res chain seq x y z
N GLY A 1 -20.29 -4.28 0.87
CA GLY A 1 -19.29 -4.31 1.96
C GLY A 1 -18.15 -3.32 1.74
N TYR A 2 -17.29 -3.11 2.75
CA TYR A 2 -16.11 -2.26 2.61
C TYR A 2 -14.93 -2.78 3.43
N VAL A 3 -13.71 -2.36 3.05
CA VAL A 3 -12.46 -2.65 3.77
C VAL A 3 -11.53 -1.45 3.73
N ILE A 4 -10.88 -1.15 4.86
CA ILE A 4 -9.84 -0.14 4.97
C ILE A 4 -8.49 -0.84 5.13
N ILE A 5 -7.58 -0.62 4.18
CA ILE A 5 -6.21 -1.13 4.21
C ILE A 5 -5.31 -0.01 4.72
N SER A 6 -4.75 -0.17 5.92
CA SER A 6 -3.87 0.82 6.51
C SER A 6 -2.47 0.27 6.80
N GLY A 7 -1.49 1.14 6.94
CA GLY A 7 -0.11 0.77 7.27
C GLY A 7 0.87 1.88 6.92
N ILE A 8 2.13 1.67 7.26
CA ILE A 8 3.21 2.64 6.99
C ILE A 8 3.39 2.88 5.47
N PRO A 9 3.95 4.02 5.06
CA PRO A 9 4.29 4.27 3.66
C PRO A 9 5.21 3.17 3.09
N GLY A 10 4.90 2.71 1.86
CA GLY A 10 5.73 1.73 1.14
C GLY A 10 5.59 0.27 1.58
N ILE A 11 4.65 -0.07 2.48
CA ILE A 11 4.43 -1.45 2.93
C ILE A 11 3.69 -2.34 1.91
N GLY A 12 3.14 -1.76 0.85
CA GLY A 12 2.40 -2.52 -0.17
C GLY A 12 0.87 -2.40 -0.11
N LYS A 13 0.31 -1.38 0.58
CA LYS A 13 -1.14 -1.16 0.67
C LYS A 13 -1.84 -1.13 -0.69
N THR A 14 -1.36 -0.29 -1.58
CA THR A 14 -1.89 -0.15 -2.95
C THR A 14 -1.74 -1.46 -3.73
N THR A 15 -0.64 -2.18 -3.55
CA THR A 15 -0.41 -3.48 -4.19
C THR A 15 -1.45 -4.50 -3.71
N LEU A 16 -1.63 -4.62 -2.39
CA LEU A 16 -2.64 -5.52 -1.81
C LEU A 16 -4.05 -5.14 -2.28
N ALA A 17 -4.39 -3.85 -2.27
CA ALA A 17 -5.69 -3.38 -2.75
C ALA A 17 -5.93 -3.77 -4.21
N ARG A 18 -4.94 -3.59 -5.09
CA ARG A 18 -5.04 -3.98 -6.50
C ARG A 18 -5.13 -5.49 -6.69
N MET A 19 -4.41 -6.28 -5.91
CA MET A 19 -4.54 -7.75 -5.92
C MET A 19 -5.95 -8.17 -5.52
N LEU A 20 -6.51 -7.56 -4.47
CA LEU A 20 -7.89 -7.80 -4.04
C LEU A 20 -8.89 -7.41 -5.14
N VAL A 21 -8.71 -6.27 -5.78
CA VAL A 21 -9.54 -5.84 -6.92
C VAL A 21 -9.50 -6.87 -8.05
N ASN A 22 -8.31 -7.31 -8.46
CA ASN A 22 -8.17 -8.31 -9.53
C ASN A 22 -8.83 -9.65 -9.16
N TYR A 23 -8.68 -10.09 -7.91
CA TYR A 23 -9.35 -11.28 -7.42
C TYR A 23 -10.87 -11.13 -7.51
N LEU A 24 -11.43 -10.01 -7.05
CA LEU A 24 -12.87 -9.76 -7.07
C LEU A 24 -13.45 -9.64 -8.49
N LEU A 25 -12.69 -9.05 -9.42
CA LEU A 25 -13.08 -9.03 -10.83
C LEU A 25 -13.15 -10.46 -11.41
N ALA A 26 -12.20 -11.34 -11.04
CA ALA A 26 -12.25 -12.74 -11.41
C ALA A 26 -13.43 -13.49 -10.77
N GLU A 27 -13.89 -13.08 -9.57
CA GLU A 27 -15.08 -13.61 -8.87
C GLU A 27 -16.41 -13.02 -9.39
N GLY A 28 -16.36 -12.25 -10.49
CA GLY A 28 -17.56 -11.80 -11.18
C GLY A 28 -18.04 -10.40 -10.83
N TYR A 29 -17.19 -9.55 -10.23
CA TYR A 29 -17.43 -8.12 -10.26
C TYR A 29 -17.20 -7.58 -11.67
N GLU A 30 -18.02 -6.63 -12.08
CA GLU A 30 -18.11 -6.20 -13.49
C GLU A 30 -17.34 -4.91 -13.75
N GLU A 31 -17.16 -4.09 -12.73
CA GLU A 31 -16.60 -2.74 -12.91
C GLU A 31 -15.73 -2.32 -11.72
N LEU A 32 -14.54 -1.81 -12.06
CA LEU A 32 -13.68 -1.09 -11.12
C LEU A 32 -13.87 0.42 -11.31
N VAL A 33 -14.32 1.09 -10.25
CA VAL A 33 -14.47 2.55 -10.18
C VAL A 33 -13.34 3.14 -9.34
N ASN A 34 -12.32 3.70 -9.99
CA ASN A 34 -11.29 4.46 -9.29
C ASN A 34 -11.84 5.82 -8.85
N LEU A 35 -11.70 6.13 -7.57
CA LEU A 35 -12.14 7.39 -6.98
C LEU A 35 -10.93 8.29 -6.70
N TYR A 36 -11.05 9.52 -7.11
CA TYR A 36 -10.11 10.61 -6.77
C TYR A 36 -10.73 11.60 -5.80
N SER A 37 -12.06 11.59 -5.70
CA SER A 37 -12.85 12.34 -4.74
C SER A 37 -14.05 11.50 -4.29
N ILE A 38 -14.48 11.70 -3.04
CA ILE A 38 -15.69 11.03 -2.55
C ILE A 38 -16.96 11.58 -3.23
N ASP A 39 -16.89 12.81 -3.75
CA ASP A 39 -18.01 13.42 -4.46
C ASP A 39 -18.36 12.70 -5.76
N ASP A 40 -17.37 12.07 -6.39
CA ASP A 40 -17.56 11.30 -7.63
C ASP A 40 -18.23 9.95 -7.38
N ALA A 41 -18.17 9.45 -6.16
CA ALA A 41 -18.58 8.09 -5.83
C ALA A 41 -20.08 7.87 -6.08
N ALA A 42 -20.91 8.81 -5.63
CA ALA A 42 -22.37 8.73 -5.79
C ALA A 42 -22.81 8.86 -7.25
N GLN A 43 -22.10 9.66 -8.06
CA GLN A 43 -22.41 9.85 -9.49
C GLN A 43 -22.13 8.61 -10.33
N LYS A 44 -21.13 7.80 -9.92
CA LYS A 44 -20.72 6.57 -10.60
C LYS A 44 -21.48 5.33 -10.11
N PHE A 45 -22.46 5.51 -9.22
CA PHE A 45 -23.19 4.39 -8.64
C PHE A 45 -24.26 3.87 -9.60
N VAL A 46 -24.16 2.60 -10.00
CA VAL A 46 -25.13 1.90 -10.85
C VAL A 46 -25.72 0.74 -10.05
N LYS A 47 -27.00 0.83 -9.66
CA LYS A 47 -27.65 -0.07 -8.71
C LYS A 47 -27.50 -1.54 -9.06
N GLU A 48 -27.73 -1.89 -10.32
CA GLU A 48 -27.80 -3.27 -10.80
C GLU A 48 -26.43 -3.91 -11.06
N ARG A 49 -25.37 -3.12 -11.22
CA ARG A 49 -24.02 -3.62 -11.52
C ARG A 49 -23.28 -4.08 -10.27
N LYS A 50 -22.45 -5.09 -10.40
CA LYS A 50 -21.44 -5.46 -9.40
C LYS A 50 -20.22 -4.56 -9.54
N GLN A 51 -20.08 -3.57 -8.63
CA GLN A 51 -19.04 -2.55 -8.70
C GLN A 51 -18.08 -2.61 -7.51
N ILE A 52 -16.79 -2.43 -7.81
CA ILE A 52 -15.74 -2.22 -6.82
C ILE A 52 -15.35 -0.75 -6.88
N TYR A 53 -15.47 -0.03 -5.78
CA TYR A 53 -14.96 1.32 -5.61
C TYR A 53 -13.59 1.25 -4.95
N PHE A 54 -12.60 1.89 -5.54
CA PHE A 54 -11.25 1.94 -5.00
C PHE A 54 -10.81 3.38 -4.80
N PHE A 55 -10.45 3.73 -3.56
CA PHE A 55 -9.95 5.04 -3.18
C PHE A 55 -8.57 4.89 -2.53
N ASP A 56 -7.53 5.15 -3.33
CA ASP A 56 -6.14 5.03 -2.88
C ASP A 56 -5.69 6.29 -2.14
N ASP A 57 -4.98 6.11 -1.01
CA ASP A 57 -4.46 7.17 -0.13
C ASP A 57 -5.52 8.24 0.23
N PHE A 58 -6.74 7.79 0.57
CA PHE A 58 -7.94 8.63 0.63
C PHE A 58 -7.87 9.79 1.65
N LEU A 59 -6.98 9.73 2.63
CA LEU A 59 -6.71 10.82 3.58
C LEU A 59 -5.41 11.58 3.27
N GLY A 60 -4.58 11.09 2.31
CA GLY A 60 -3.27 11.68 2.03
C GLY A 60 -3.31 12.87 1.08
N SER A 61 -4.24 12.87 0.12
CA SER A 61 -4.30 13.88 -0.94
C SER A 61 -5.22 15.07 -0.66
N ASN A 62 -6.16 14.96 0.29
CA ASN A 62 -7.25 15.90 0.46
C ASN A 62 -7.23 16.71 1.77
N THR A 63 -6.25 16.51 2.66
CA THR A 63 -6.25 17.16 3.98
C THR A 63 -5.90 18.64 3.95
N LEU A 64 -5.50 19.21 2.82
CA LEU A 64 -5.06 20.60 2.76
C LEU A 64 -6.14 21.61 2.34
N ASN A 65 -7.32 21.21 1.82
CA ASN A 65 -8.26 22.15 1.22
C ASN A 65 -9.77 21.82 1.37
N VAL A 66 -10.19 20.85 2.16
CA VAL A 66 -11.61 20.53 2.28
C VAL A 66 -12.11 20.85 3.69
N ASN A 67 -13.30 21.45 3.79
CA ASN A 67 -14.05 21.51 5.04
C ASN A 67 -14.19 20.09 5.61
N GLU A 68 -13.33 19.74 6.57
CA GLU A 68 -13.16 18.39 7.12
C GLU A 68 -14.50 17.74 7.46
N HIS A 69 -15.44 18.49 8.04
CA HIS A 69 -16.78 18.01 8.40
C HIS A 69 -17.66 17.59 7.22
N SER A 70 -17.46 18.15 6.02
CA SER A 70 -18.28 17.77 4.87
C SER A 70 -17.79 16.48 4.21
N PHE A 71 -16.47 16.29 4.18
CA PHE A 71 -15.84 15.08 3.63
C PHE A 71 -16.25 13.84 4.42
N ASP A 72 -16.18 13.92 5.76
CA ASP A 72 -16.52 12.79 6.63
C ASP A 72 -17.95 12.35 6.48
N LYS A 73 -18.89 13.31 6.45
CA LYS A 73 -20.31 13.01 6.24
C LYS A 73 -20.56 12.32 4.90
N LYS A 74 -19.90 12.76 3.83
CA LYS A 74 -20.02 12.16 2.50
C LYS A 74 -19.43 10.75 2.45
N LEU A 75 -18.24 10.57 3.02
CA LEU A 75 -17.59 9.27 3.12
C LEU A 75 -18.47 8.25 3.85
N LEU A 76 -19.02 8.67 5.00
CA LEU A 76 -19.89 7.82 5.79
C LEU A 76 -21.18 7.48 5.08
N ALA A 77 -21.82 8.47 4.45
CA ALA A 77 -23.02 8.24 3.65
C ALA A 77 -22.76 7.25 2.52
N PHE A 78 -21.58 7.33 1.89
CA PHE A 78 -21.21 6.39 0.83
C PHE A 78 -20.92 4.98 1.38
N ILE A 79 -20.23 4.86 2.51
CA ILE A 79 -20.01 3.57 3.18
C ILE A 79 -21.36 2.91 3.53
N GLU A 80 -22.30 3.67 4.10
CA GLU A 80 -23.64 3.16 4.42
C GLU A 80 -24.42 2.75 3.16
N MET A 81 -24.29 3.51 2.07
CA MET A 81 -24.89 3.15 0.79
C MET A 81 -24.33 1.84 0.26
N VAL A 82 -23.01 1.67 0.27
CA VAL A 82 -22.34 0.43 -0.16
C VAL A 82 -22.74 -0.75 0.73
N ARG A 83 -22.88 -0.57 2.06
CA ARG A 83 -23.29 -1.64 2.98
C ARG A 83 -24.69 -2.19 2.72
N ARG A 84 -25.59 -1.37 2.18
CA ARG A 84 -26.97 -1.77 1.85
C ARG A 84 -27.08 -2.54 0.54
N HIS A 85 -25.98 -2.71 -0.19
CA HIS A 85 -25.97 -3.35 -1.50
C HIS A 85 -24.93 -4.48 -1.53
N ASP A 86 -25.36 -5.72 -1.67
CA ASP A 86 -24.47 -6.90 -1.67
C ASP A 86 -23.58 -6.94 -2.93
N ASN A 87 -23.97 -6.25 -3.99
CA ASN A 87 -23.22 -6.13 -5.25
C ASN A 87 -22.24 -4.94 -5.27
N LYS A 88 -21.93 -4.35 -4.11
CA LYS A 88 -20.99 -3.23 -3.98
C LYS A 88 -19.90 -3.53 -2.99
N LEU A 89 -18.66 -3.20 -3.38
CA LEU A 89 -17.51 -3.23 -2.49
C LEU A 89 -16.77 -1.89 -2.54
N PHE A 90 -16.31 -1.44 -1.38
CA PHE A 90 -15.51 -0.22 -1.26
C PHE A 90 -14.19 -0.53 -0.58
N ILE A 91 -13.10 -0.35 -1.32
CA ILE A 91 -11.73 -0.58 -0.87
C ILE A 91 -11.07 0.78 -0.71
N LEU A 92 -10.60 1.07 0.50
CA LEU A 92 -9.89 2.30 0.84
C LEU A 92 -8.47 1.96 1.26
N SER A 93 -7.49 2.71 0.82
CA SER A 93 -6.14 2.65 1.37
C SER A 93 -5.76 3.96 2.06
N THR A 94 -4.99 3.89 3.16
CA THR A 94 -4.52 5.07 3.87
C THR A 94 -3.27 4.78 4.70
N ARG A 95 -2.63 5.85 5.21
CA ARG A 95 -1.53 5.73 6.16
C ARG A 95 -2.09 5.54 7.57
N GLU A 96 -1.49 4.64 8.32
CA GLU A 96 -1.99 4.26 9.64
C GLU A 96 -2.08 5.44 10.61
N TYR A 97 -1.04 6.30 10.66
CA TYR A 97 -1.03 7.45 11.54
C TYR A 97 -2.14 8.45 11.20
N ILE A 98 -2.46 8.62 9.90
CA ILE A 98 -3.54 9.51 9.46
C ILE A 98 -4.90 8.91 9.85
N LEU A 99 -5.06 7.60 9.71
CA LEU A 99 -6.29 6.92 10.13
C LEU A 99 -6.49 7.03 11.65
N ASN A 100 -5.43 6.84 12.44
CA ASN A 100 -5.50 6.96 13.90
C ASN A 100 -5.78 8.40 14.34
N ASP A 101 -5.19 9.40 13.69
CA ASP A 101 -5.46 10.81 13.94
C ASP A 101 -6.93 11.16 13.60
N ALA A 102 -7.41 10.68 12.47
CA ALA A 102 -8.82 10.81 12.09
C ALA A 102 -9.75 10.14 13.11
N LEU A 103 -9.44 8.91 13.53
CA LEU A 103 -10.22 8.19 14.55
C LEU A 103 -10.25 8.93 15.90
N ASN A 104 -9.14 9.58 16.29
CA ASN A 104 -9.04 10.35 17.54
C ASN A 104 -9.80 11.68 17.45
N LYS A 105 -9.68 12.40 16.34
CA LYS A 105 -10.39 13.67 16.11
C LYS A 105 -11.90 13.48 16.00
N TYR A 106 -12.32 12.35 15.43
CA TYR A 106 -13.72 12.02 15.17
C TYR A 106 -14.28 11.04 16.20
N GLU A 107 -13.78 11.07 17.45
CA GLU A 107 -14.27 10.25 18.57
C GLU A 107 -15.79 10.29 18.75
N SER A 108 -16.42 11.28 18.21
CA SER A 108 -17.77 11.64 18.51
C SER A 108 -18.77 10.95 17.66
N LEU A 109 -18.79 9.86 17.15
CA LEU A 109 -20.09 9.28 16.79
C LEU A 109 -20.13 8.25 15.64
N VAL A 110 -19.20 8.23 14.66
CA VAL A 110 -19.57 7.53 13.44
C VAL A 110 -18.66 6.37 13.09
N LEU A 111 -17.36 6.50 13.27
CA LEU A 111 -16.41 5.41 12.96
C LEU A 111 -16.43 4.29 14.01
N LYS A 112 -16.81 4.57 15.26
CA LYS A 112 -16.99 3.55 16.31
C LYS A 112 -18.27 2.72 16.13
N ASN A 113 -19.31 3.29 15.53
CA ASN A 113 -20.59 2.62 15.31
C ASN A 113 -20.68 1.83 14.00
N ILE A 114 -19.80 2.14 13.07
CA ILE A 114 -19.61 1.34 11.86
C ILE A 114 -18.58 0.26 12.23
N GLY A 115 -18.98 -0.99 12.34
CA GLY A 115 -18.04 -2.11 12.56
C GLY A 115 -16.98 -2.09 11.46
N LEU A 116 -15.85 -1.38 11.75
CA LEU A 116 -14.80 -1.13 10.76
C LEU A 116 -14.13 -2.44 10.37
N SER A 117 -14.38 -2.91 9.16
CA SER A 117 -13.55 -3.93 8.52
C SER A 117 -12.20 -3.30 8.19
N LYS A 118 -11.24 -3.42 9.12
CA LYS A 118 -9.91 -2.82 9.03
C LYS A 118 -8.86 -3.91 8.81
N CYS A 119 -8.09 -3.78 7.76
CA CYS A 119 -6.89 -4.58 7.53
C CYS A 119 -5.65 -3.70 7.77
N VAL A 120 -4.87 -3.99 8.81
CA VAL A 120 -3.63 -3.28 9.12
C VAL A 120 -2.46 -4.11 8.61
N LEU A 121 -1.69 -3.54 7.70
CA LEU A 121 -0.44 -4.12 7.24
C LEU A 121 0.69 -3.69 8.18
N ASP A 122 1.23 -4.65 8.91
CA ASP A 122 2.35 -4.44 9.82
C ASP A 122 3.57 -5.25 9.37
N ILE A 123 4.64 -4.54 9.05
CA ILE A 123 5.89 -5.15 8.59
C ILE A 123 6.56 -6.01 9.67
N SER A 124 6.28 -5.74 10.95
CA SER A 124 6.81 -6.54 12.06
C SER A 124 6.27 -7.98 12.05
N GLN A 125 5.08 -8.18 11.45
CA GLN A 125 4.44 -9.48 11.30
C GLN A 125 4.96 -10.27 10.09
N TYR A 126 5.76 -9.64 9.21
CA TYR A 126 6.34 -10.32 8.07
C TYR A 126 7.48 -11.24 8.53
N SER A 127 7.26 -12.55 8.41
CA SER A 127 8.30 -13.53 8.65
C SER A 127 9.51 -13.32 7.73
N GLU A 128 10.68 -13.85 8.11
CA GLU A 128 11.86 -13.81 7.26
C GLU A 128 11.59 -14.42 5.88
N SER A 129 10.74 -15.45 5.80
CA SER A 129 10.33 -16.07 4.54
C SER A 129 9.56 -15.09 3.65
N ILE A 130 8.56 -14.40 4.20
CA ILE A 130 7.79 -13.40 3.46
C ILE A 130 8.69 -12.26 2.98
N ARG A 131 9.59 -11.77 3.85
CA ARG A 131 10.55 -10.72 3.47
C ARG A 131 11.50 -11.18 2.36
N ALA A 132 11.96 -12.44 2.41
CA ALA A 132 12.80 -13.01 1.37
C ALA A 132 12.05 -13.16 0.03
N GLU A 133 10.78 -13.56 0.07
CA GLU A 133 9.93 -13.66 -1.11
C GLU A 133 9.67 -12.28 -1.76
N ILE A 134 9.41 -11.25 -0.94
CA ILE A 134 9.29 -9.87 -1.43
C ILE A 134 10.59 -9.42 -2.09
N LEU A 135 11.75 -9.66 -1.46
CA LEU A 135 13.05 -9.34 -2.04
C LEU A 135 13.27 -10.09 -3.37
N TYR A 136 12.97 -11.39 -3.41
CA TYR A 136 13.07 -12.20 -4.61
C TYR A 136 12.23 -11.63 -5.76
N ASN A 137 10.98 -11.27 -5.49
CA ASN A 137 10.08 -10.69 -6.50
C ASN A 137 10.62 -9.37 -7.06
N HIS A 138 11.14 -8.50 -6.21
CA HIS A 138 11.77 -7.25 -6.65
C HIS A 138 13.03 -7.52 -7.50
N LEU A 139 13.90 -8.45 -7.09
CA LEU A 139 15.11 -8.77 -7.82
C LEU A 139 14.81 -9.42 -9.18
N SER A 140 13.80 -10.28 -9.26
CA SER A 140 13.40 -10.94 -10.51
C SER A 140 12.83 -9.96 -11.55
N LEU A 141 12.23 -8.86 -11.10
CA LEU A 141 11.68 -7.83 -11.98
C LEU A 141 12.70 -6.73 -12.34
N ALA A 142 13.80 -6.62 -11.60
CA ALA A 142 14.74 -5.51 -11.73
C ALA A 142 15.72 -5.65 -12.92
N ASN A 143 15.69 -6.75 -13.68
CA ASN A 143 16.60 -7.02 -14.80
C ASN A 143 18.09 -6.81 -14.46
N LEU A 144 18.51 -7.19 -13.23
CA LEU A 144 19.89 -7.05 -12.78
C LEU A 144 20.83 -7.99 -13.55
N PRO A 145 22.06 -7.52 -13.89
CA PRO A 145 23.09 -8.42 -14.40
C PRO A 145 23.38 -9.57 -13.42
N VAL A 146 23.66 -10.75 -13.97
CA VAL A 146 23.82 -12.00 -13.20
C VAL A 146 24.87 -11.89 -12.10
N ASP A 147 25.95 -11.13 -12.33
CA ASP A 147 27.04 -11.01 -11.35
C ASP A 147 26.62 -10.24 -10.08
N TYR A 148 25.68 -9.29 -10.20
CA TYR A 148 25.09 -8.61 -9.04
C TYR A 148 24.18 -9.57 -8.26
N ILE A 149 23.39 -10.36 -8.95
CA ILE A 149 22.53 -11.39 -8.31
C ILE A 149 23.40 -12.42 -7.58
N LYS A 150 24.49 -12.89 -8.21
CA LYS A 150 25.44 -13.81 -7.56
C LYS A 150 26.00 -13.24 -6.26
N GLN A 151 26.32 -11.93 -6.22
CA GLN A 151 26.82 -11.30 -5.00
C GLN A 151 25.77 -11.22 -3.91
N ILE A 152 24.52 -10.89 -4.25
CA ILE A 152 23.41 -10.89 -3.28
C ILE A 152 23.19 -12.29 -2.69
N LEU A 153 23.34 -13.33 -3.50
CA LEU A 153 23.17 -14.73 -3.08
C LEU A 153 24.42 -15.30 -2.38
N PHE A 154 25.61 -14.75 -2.66
CA PHE A 154 26.87 -15.26 -2.12
C PHE A 154 26.85 -15.32 -0.58
N LYS A 155 27.20 -16.48 -0.03
CA LYS A 155 27.18 -16.74 1.42
C LYS A 155 25.86 -16.31 2.09
N LYS A 156 24.74 -16.41 1.37
CA LYS A 156 23.42 -15.97 1.84
C LYS A 156 23.36 -14.47 2.18
N GLY A 157 24.07 -13.64 1.40
CA GLY A 157 24.13 -12.18 1.60
C GLY A 157 22.75 -11.52 1.69
N TYR A 158 21.76 -12.01 0.95
CA TYR A 158 20.37 -11.55 1.00
C TYR A 158 19.77 -11.53 2.42
N LEU A 159 20.28 -12.37 3.34
CA LEU A 159 19.81 -12.37 4.73
C LEU A 159 20.14 -11.06 5.47
N GLN A 160 21.19 -10.33 5.06
CA GLN A 160 21.51 -9.02 5.63
C GLN A 160 20.39 -8.01 5.33
N ILE A 161 19.76 -8.12 4.15
CA ILE A 161 18.62 -7.30 3.74
C ILE A 161 17.36 -7.77 4.47
N VAL A 162 17.06 -9.08 4.39
CA VAL A 162 15.83 -9.67 4.95
C VAL A 162 15.71 -9.44 6.47
N LYS A 163 16.85 -9.55 7.20
CA LYS A 163 16.92 -9.37 8.65
C LYS A 163 17.17 -7.93 9.09
N HIS A 164 17.28 -7.00 8.14
CA HIS A 164 17.58 -5.62 8.49
C HIS A 164 16.46 -5.00 9.33
N LYS A 165 16.83 -4.28 10.40
CA LYS A 165 15.87 -3.63 11.31
C LYS A 165 14.94 -2.65 10.61
N ASN A 166 15.45 -1.95 9.59
CA ASN A 166 14.70 -0.99 8.78
C ASN A 166 14.20 -1.62 7.47
N TYR A 167 13.97 -2.95 7.43
CA TYR A 167 13.47 -3.60 6.22
C TYR A 167 12.22 -2.91 5.68
N SER A 168 12.23 -2.58 4.40
CA SER A 168 11.10 -1.94 3.72
C SER A 168 11.09 -2.31 2.23
N PRO A 169 9.97 -2.81 1.69
CA PRO A 169 9.83 -3.08 0.25
C PRO A 169 10.12 -1.86 -0.62
N ARG A 170 9.74 -0.66 -0.13
CA ARG A 170 9.96 0.58 -0.84
C ARG A 170 11.44 0.95 -0.96
N ILE A 171 12.26 0.65 0.06
CA ILE A 171 13.71 0.86 -0.04
C ILE A 171 14.31 -0.08 -1.08
N ILE A 172 13.85 -1.34 -1.12
CA ILE A 172 14.25 -2.31 -2.14
C ILE A 172 13.94 -1.77 -3.53
N GLU A 173 12.70 -1.39 -3.77
CA GLU A 173 12.23 -0.82 -5.04
C GLU A 173 13.05 0.40 -5.46
N ALA A 174 13.19 1.38 -4.57
CA ALA A 174 13.89 2.61 -4.86
C ALA A 174 15.39 2.39 -5.11
N PHE A 175 16.03 1.46 -4.39
CA PHE A 175 17.42 1.10 -4.65
C PHE A 175 17.58 0.44 -6.02
N LEU A 176 16.73 -0.53 -6.35
CA LEU A 176 16.80 -1.26 -7.62
C LEU A 176 16.51 -0.37 -8.83
N ASN A 177 15.65 0.64 -8.68
CA ASN A 177 15.34 1.59 -9.75
C ASN A 177 16.45 2.61 -10.04
N LYS A 178 17.42 2.78 -9.13
CA LYS A 178 18.56 3.69 -9.34
C LYS A 178 19.64 3.01 -10.20
N GLN A 179 19.65 3.30 -11.50
CA GLN A 179 20.67 2.76 -12.43
C GLN A 179 22.12 3.15 -12.07
N SER A 180 22.31 4.23 -11.28
CA SER A 180 23.63 4.66 -10.80
C SER A 180 24.33 3.57 -9.98
N HIS A 181 23.63 2.71 -9.31
CA HIS A 181 24.19 1.61 -8.53
C HIS A 181 24.82 0.52 -9.41
N LEU A 182 24.46 0.43 -10.69
CA LEU A 182 25.10 -0.50 -11.65
C LEU A 182 26.48 -0.03 -12.13
N LYS A 183 26.92 1.19 -11.75
CA LYS A 183 28.24 1.73 -12.05
C LYS A 183 29.32 1.27 -11.05
N VAL A 184 28.94 0.66 -9.93
CA VAL A 184 29.87 0.13 -8.93
C VAL A 184 30.16 -1.35 -9.18
N SER A 185 31.25 -1.87 -8.62
CA SER A 185 31.54 -3.29 -8.72
C SER A 185 30.47 -4.14 -7.99
N PRO A 186 30.20 -5.39 -8.42
CA PRO A 186 29.22 -6.24 -7.75
C PRO A 186 29.44 -6.40 -6.24
N GLN A 187 30.71 -6.41 -5.78
CA GLN A 187 31.05 -6.50 -4.34
C GLN A 187 30.62 -5.23 -3.58
N LYS A 188 30.81 -4.06 -4.16
CA LYS A 188 30.37 -2.77 -3.57
C LYS A 188 28.86 -2.65 -3.61
N TYR A 189 28.22 -3.19 -4.63
CA TYR A 189 26.77 -3.16 -4.81
C TYR A 189 26.01 -3.72 -3.59
N MET A 190 26.44 -4.91 -3.12
CA MET A 190 25.79 -5.52 -1.95
C MET A 190 25.94 -4.65 -0.70
N LYS A 191 27.11 -4.02 -0.52
CA LYS A 191 27.33 -3.10 0.61
C LYS A 191 26.42 -1.87 0.51
N GLU A 192 26.35 -1.24 -0.67
CA GLU A 192 25.47 -0.09 -0.91
C GLU A 192 23.99 -0.44 -0.71
N PHE A 193 23.60 -1.66 -1.10
CA PHE A 193 22.22 -2.12 -0.91
C PHE A 193 21.87 -2.22 0.57
N VAL A 194 22.76 -2.75 1.41
CA VAL A 194 22.53 -2.81 2.85
C VAL A 194 22.53 -1.40 3.46
N GLU A 195 23.48 -0.53 3.05
CA GLU A 195 23.57 0.84 3.52
C GLU A 195 22.33 1.70 3.18
N ALA A 196 21.61 1.36 2.09
CA ALA A 196 20.35 2.02 1.75
C ALA A 196 19.29 1.89 2.85
N PHE A 197 19.29 0.80 3.60
CA PHE A 197 18.39 0.62 4.75
C PHE A 197 18.83 1.40 5.98
N ASP A 198 20.12 1.72 6.12
CA ASP A 198 20.63 2.56 7.20
C ASP A 198 20.35 4.05 6.96
N ARG A 199 20.20 4.44 5.69
CA ARG A 199 19.97 5.84 5.27
C ARG A 199 18.70 5.97 4.42
N PRO A 200 17.52 5.65 4.95
CA PRO A 200 16.27 5.62 4.18
C PRO A 200 15.93 6.96 3.52
N TYR A 201 16.30 8.09 4.13
CA TYR A 201 16.06 9.43 3.59
C TYR A 201 16.81 9.68 2.28
N ALA A 202 18.04 9.21 2.14
CA ALA A 202 18.82 9.35 0.91
C ALA A 202 18.21 8.61 -0.29
N VAL A 203 17.28 7.70 -0.02
CA VAL A 203 16.55 6.98 -1.06
C VAL A 203 15.35 7.78 -1.59
N TRP A 204 14.89 8.78 -0.79
CA TRP A 204 13.71 9.58 -1.10
C TRP A 204 14.01 10.90 -1.81
N GLU A 205 15.25 11.40 -1.70
CA GLU A 205 15.70 12.70 -2.22
C GLU A 205 16.23 12.66 -3.66
N GLY A 206 16.10 11.56 -4.34
CA GLY A 206 16.47 11.34 -5.75
C GLY A 206 15.27 10.84 -6.52
#